data_f146cea6868129fecb6640bffb1c9ef5
#
_entry.id   f146cea6868129fecb6640bffb1c9ef5
#
_cell.length_a   1.000
_cell.length_b   1.000
_cell.length_c   1.000
_cell.angle_alpha   90.00
_cell.angle_beta   90.00
_cell.angle_gamma   90.00
#
_symmetry.space_group_name_H-M   'P 1'
#
loop_
_entity.id
_entity.type
_entity.pdbx_description
1 polymer ?
#
loop_
_entity_poly.entity_id
_entity_poly.type
_entity_poly.pdbx_seq_one_letter_code
_entity_poly.pdbx_strand_id
1 'polypeptide(L)'
;DLLYENATPFVGFYNRGLTLYETSSEAFPGLAGLRVKVSSSALKHTLSRDNVRREEAFDDLLARAGALARRALPAAVAEALRVAAQEVATGGAFAHYLALLVAAAHEPCRLSADRVWLPLASAVKGQRAMTHADGATRTPRRAPILTSTEQSQLTDAFATQGRPVVLCPHADVVHRVAELHPKG
;
A
#
# COMPACT_ATOMS: atom_id res chain seq x y z
N ASP A 1 -8.73 4.69 -6.77
CA ASP A 1 -7.61 5.66 -6.94
C ASP A 1 -6.93 5.91 -5.60
N LEU A 2 -6.21 4.88 -5.11
CA LEU A 2 -5.51 4.97 -3.82
C LEU A 2 -4.23 5.80 -3.90
N LEU A 3 -3.70 6.06 -5.10
CA LEU A 3 -2.38 6.65 -5.29
C LEU A 3 -2.33 7.53 -6.55
N TYR A 4 -3.06 8.62 -6.53
CA TYR A 4 -2.80 9.71 -7.49
C TYR A 4 -1.63 10.53 -6.95
N GLU A 5 -0.50 10.50 -7.62
CA GLU A 5 0.78 11.11 -7.20
C GLU A 5 0.74 12.62 -6.87
N ASN A 6 -0.38 13.32 -7.14
CA ASN A 6 -0.53 14.76 -6.89
C ASN A 6 -1.87 15.14 -6.24
N ALA A 7 -2.60 14.20 -5.67
CA ALA A 7 -3.91 14.52 -5.12
C ALA A 7 -3.84 14.74 -3.61
N THR A 8 -4.07 15.96 -3.17
CA THR A 8 -4.11 16.33 -1.75
C THR A 8 -5.10 15.43 -0.98
N PRO A 9 -4.67 14.79 0.11
CA PRO A 9 -5.54 14.00 0.97
C PRO A 9 -6.66 14.86 1.56
N PHE A 10 -7.91 14.39 1.49
CA PHE A 10 -9.06 15.11 2.02
C PHE A 10 -10.17 14.18 2.50
N VAL A 11 -11.02 14.69 3.38
CA VAL A 11 -12.30 14.07 3.72
C VAL A 11 -13.43 15.00 3.32
N GLY A 12 -14.34 14.49 2.49
CA GLY A 12 -15.53 15.22 2.04
C GLY A 12 -16.82 14.55 2.52
N PHE A 13 -17.78 15.36 2.93
CA PHE A 13 -19.09 14.95 3.39
C PHE A 13 -20.16 15.44 2.41
N TYR A 14 -21.04 14.53 2.00
CA TYR A 14 -22.01 14.78 0.94
C TYR A 14 -23.41 14.29 1.35
N ASN A 15 -24.43 15.01 0.87
CA ASN A 15 -25.82 14.56 0.98
C ASN A 15 -26.48 14.66 -0.41
N ARG A 16 -26.96 13.51 -0.94
CA ARG A 16 -27.65 13.42 -2.25
C ARG A 16 -26.88 14.14 -3.38
N GLY A 17 -25.57 13.97 -3.40
CA GLY A 17 -24.69 14.60 -4.42
C GLY A 17 -24.29 16.04 -4.12
N LEU A 18 -24.83 16.69 -3.09
CA LEU A 18 -24.43 18.01 -2.66
C LEU A 18 -23.25 17.91 -1.69
N THR A 19 -22.21 18.70 -1.94
CA THR A 19 -21.09 18.87 -0.99
C THR A 19 -21.56 19.66 0.21
N LEU A 20 -21.41 19.08 1.39
CA LEU A 20 -21.70 19.76 2.66
C LEU A 20 -20.44 20.42 3.24
N TYR A 21 -19.33 19.69 3.19
CA TYR A 21 -18.06 20.13 3.74
C TYR A 21 -16.90 19.29 3.20
N GLU A 22 -15.77 19.91 2.92
CA GLU A 22 -14.51 19.24 2.57
C GLU A 22 -13.37 19.85 3.38
N THR A 23 -12.46 19.01 3.85
CA THR A 23 -11.30 19.46 4.63
C THR A 23 -10.13 18.49 4.48
N SER A 24 -8.93 18.87 4.94
CA SER A 24 -7.79 17.97 5.03
C SER A 24 -8.13 16.72 5.83
N SER A 25 -7.69 15.56 5.37
CA SER A 25 -7.86 14.29 6.09
C SER A 25 -7.11 14.25 7.43
N GLU A 26 -6.12 15.10 7.62
CA GLU A 26 -5.37 15.23 8.87
C GLU A 26 -6.24 15.65 10.06
N ALA A 27 -7.40 16.27 9.80
CA ALA A 27 -8.40 16.58 10.83
C ALA A 27 -9.06 15.31 11.43
N PHE A 28 -8.86 14.13 10.81
CA PHE A 28 -9.48 12.87 11.20
C PHE A 28 -8.40 11.77 11.32
N PRO A 29 -7.84 11.53 12.52
CA PRO A 29 -6.69 10.63 12.72
C PRO A 29 -6.85 9.22 12.12
N GLY A 30 -8.08 8.69 12.12
CA GLY A 30 -8.36 7.37 11.52
C GLY A 30 -8.42 7.36 9.98
N LEU A 31 -8.32 8.51 9.33
CA LEU A 31 -8.41 8.71 7.89
C LEU A 31 -7.25 9.57 7.35
N ALA A 32 -6.28 9.92 8.19
CA ALA A 32 -5.13 10.74 7.81
C ALA A 32 -4.41 10.17 6.59
N GLY A 33 -3.99 11.04 5.68
CA GLY A 33 -3.32 10.66 4.43
C GLY A 33 -4.25 10.06 3.36
N LEU A 34 -5.55 9.87 3.63
CA LEU A 34 -6.51 9.28 2.69
C LEU A 34 -7.35 10.35 1.97
N ARG A 35 -7.88 9.95 0.81
CA ARG A 35 -8.97 10.67 0.13
C ARG A 35 -10.28 9.90 0.36
N VAL A 36 -11.16 10.49 1.17
CA VAL A 36 -12.40 9.84 1.58
C VAL A 36 -13.61 10.70 1.24
N LYS A 37 -14.60 10.11 0.62
CA LYS A 37 -15.91 10.73 0.37
C LYS A 37 -16.97 9.96 1.15
N VAL A 38 -17.61 10.63 2.10
CA VAL A 38 -18.72 10.09 2.90
C VAL A 38 -20.02 10.69 2.40
N SER A 39 -20.90 9.87 1.84
CA SER A 39 -22.20 10.32 1.34
C SER A 39 -23.31 9.67 2.16
N SER A 40 -24.21 10.48 2.73
CA SER A 40 -25.37 10.00 3.48
C SER A 40 -26.48 11.04 3.52
N SER A 41 -27.73 10.59 3.37
CA SER A 41 -28.92 11.43 3.57
C SER A 41 -29.14 11.87 5.02
N ALA A 42 -28.48 11.23 5.99
CA ALA A 42 -28.54 11.60 7.40
C ALA A 42 -27.65 12.82 7.73
N LEU A 43 -26.69 13.16 6.87
CA LEU A 43 -25.85 14.35 7.06
C LEU A 43 -26.63 15.63 6.76
N LYS A 44 -26.47 16.63 7.61
CA LYS A 44 -27.14 17.92 7.50
C LYS A 44 -26.16 19.08 7.49
N HIS A 45 -26.49 20.13 6.78
CA HIS A 45 -25.77 21.40 6.85
C HIS A 45 -25.87 22.07 8.22
N THR A 46 -24.89 22.89 8.55
CA THR A 46 -25.02 23.96 9.55
C THR A 46 -26.01 25.03 9.06
N LEU A 47 -26.41 25.94 9.93
CA LEU A 47 -27.29 27.06 9.54
C LEU A 47 -26.63 27.98 8.51
N SER A 48 -25.30 28.18 8.60
CA SER A 48 -24.47 28.94 7.66
C SER A 48 -24.22 28.24 6.33
N ARG A 49 -24.53 26.95 6.23
CA ARG A 49 -24.31 26.08 5.06
C ARG A 49 -22.84 25.94 4.61
N ASP A 50 -21.91 26.29 5.47
CA ASP A 50 -20.47 26.22 5.25
C ASP A 50 -19.83 24.97 5.87
N ASN A 51 -20.58 24.16 6.61
CA ASN A 51 -20.11 23.00 7.31
C ASN A 51 -21.19 21.91 7.46
N VAL A 52 -20.78 20.73 7.91
CA VAL A 52 -21.65 19.63 8.29
C VAL A 52 -21.94 19.69 9.80
N ARG A 53 -23.17 19.41 10.23
CA ARG A 53 -23.51 19.26 11.65
C ARG A 53 -22.83 18.02 12.21
N ARG A 54 -22.09 18.21 13.30
CA ARG A 54 -21.45 17.12 14.04
C ARG A 54 -22.43 16.55 15.06
N GLU A 55 -23.39 15.80 14.56
CA GLU A 55 -24.39 15.06 15.33
C GLU A 55 -23.98 13.58 15.37
N GLU A 56 -24.67 12.74 16.14
CA GLU A 56 -24.44 11.30 16.28
C GLU A 56 -24.27 10.58 14.91
N ALA A 57 -25.10 10.94 13.93
CA ALA A 57 -25.02 10.37 12.58
C ALA A 57 -23.70 10.71 11.87
N PHE A 58 -23.09 11.86 12.16
CA PHE A 58 -21.77 12.23 11.64
C PHE A 58 -20.68 11.37 12.27
N ASP A 59 -20.71 11.22 13.59
CA ASP A 59 -19.70 10.45 14.32
C ASP A 59 -19.76 8.96 13.96
N ASP A 60 -20.97 8.40 13.82
CA ASP A 60 -21.19 7.04 13.36
C ASP A 60 -20.64 6.78 11.95
N LEU A 61 -20.90 7.70 11.02
CA LEU A 61 -20.40 7.58 9.65
C LEU A 61 -18.87 7.68 9.59
N LEU A 62 -18.29 8.58 10.38
CA LEU A 62 -16.84 8.71 10.49
C LEU A 62 -16.20 7.46 11.08
N ALA A 63 -16.78 6.91 12.15
CA ALA A 63 -16.32 5.66 12.76
C ALA A 63 -16.37 4.48 11.77
N ARG A 64 -17.48 4.36 11.00
CA ARG A 64 -17.64 3.34 9.94
C ARG A 64 -16.62 3.52 8.81
N ALA A 65 -16.37 4.76 8.37
CA ALA A 65 -15.36 5.04 7.35
C ALA A 65 -13.96 4.61 7.82
N GLY A 66 -13.57 4.95 9.05
CA GLY A 66 -12.31 4.52 9.64
C GLY A 66 -12.20 3.00 9.82
N ALA A 67 -13.27 2.34 10.25
CA ALA A 67 -13.31 0.88 10.37
C ALA A 67 -13.18 0.19 9.01
N LEU A 68 -13.85 0.72 7.98
CA LEU A 68 -13.75 0.23 6.61
C LEU A 68 -12.32 0.40 6.06
N ALA A 69 -11.72 1.57 6.26
CA ALA A 69 -10.35 1.86 5.84
C ALA A 69 -9.38 0.83 6.44
N ARG A 70 -9.37 0.67 7.76
CA ARG A 70 -8.49 -0.31 8.45
C ARG A 70 -8.70 -1.75 8.00
N ARG A 71 -9.91 -2.13 7.61
CA ARG A 71 -10.20 -3.49 7.16
C ARG A 71 -9.86 -3.72 5.69
N ALA A 72 -10.18 -2.77 4.81
CA ALA A 72 -10.14 -2.97 3.36
C ALA A 72 -8.81 -2.54 2.73
N LEU A 73 -8.19 -1.46 3.22
CA LEU A 73 -6.99 -0.91 2.60
C LEU A 73 -5.78 -1.84 2.64
N PRO A 74 -5.45 -2.53 3.76
CA PRO A 74 -4.32 -3.46 3.76
C PRO A 74 -4.44 -4.56 2.70
N ALA A 75 -5.64 -5.09 2.49
CA ALA A 75 -5.86 -6.11 1.48
C ALA A 75 -5.72 -5.54 0.05
N ALA A 76 -6.27 -4.34 -0.19
CA ALA A 76 -6.17 -3.67 -1.48
C ALA A 76 -4.72 -3.28 -1.81
N VAL A 77 -3.96 -2.78 -0.83
CA VAL A 77 -2.54 -2.44 -1.00
C VAL A 77 -1.70 -3.70 -1.24
N ALA A 78 -1.96 -4.80 -0.54
CA ALA A 78 -1.24 -6.06 -0.76
C ALA A 78 -1.47 -6.59 -2.19
N GLU A 79 -2.70 -6.52 -2.70
CA GLU A 79 -3.00 -6.94 -4.08
C GLU A 79 -2.37 -5.99 -5.12
N ALA A 80 -2.45 -4.68 -4.89
CA ALA A 80 -1.82 -3.69 -5.76
C ALA A 80 -0.28 -3.87 -5.78
N LEU A 81 0.35 -4.12 -4.63
CA LEU A 81 1.78 -4.44 -4.54
C LEU A 81 2.14 -5.72 -5.32
N ARG A 82 1.29 -6.74 -5.28
CA ARG A 82 1.51 -7.98 -6.03
C ARG A 82 1.58 -7.70 -7.53
N VAL A 83 0.62 -6.94 -8.05
CA VAL A 83 0.57 -6.57 -9.48
C VAL A 83 1.77 -5.70 -9.84
N ALA A 84 2.02 -4.63 -9.09
CA ALA A 84 3.12 -3.72 -9.36
C ALA A 84 4.49 -4.41 -9.27
N ALA A 85 4.70 -5.34 -8.33
CA ALA A 85 5.93 -6.11 -8.24
C ALA A 85 6.17 -7.01 -9.47
N GLN A 86 5.10 -7.58 -10.05
CA GLN A 86 5.19 -8.34 -11.30
C GLN A 86 5.53 -7.44 -12.49
N GLU A 87 4.93 -6.26 -12.56
CA GLU A 87 5.19 -5.27 -13.61
C GLU A 87 6.64 -4.78 -13.57
N VAL A 88 7.16 -4.45 -12.39
CA VAL A 88 8.57 -4.06 -12.20
C VAL A 88 9.51 -5.17 -12.67
N ALA A 89 9.23 -6.42 -12.34
CA ALA A 89 10.04 -7.57 -12.77
C ALA A 89 10.02 -7.80 -14.29
N THR A 90 9.09 -7.19 -15.02
CA THR A 90 8.99 -7.21 -16.49
C THR A 90 9.36 -5.88 -17.15
N GLY A 91 9.97 -4.95 -16.42
CA GLY A 91 10.38 -3.64 -16.93
C GLY A 91 9.31 -2.54 -16.81
N GLY A 92 8.28 -2.75 -16.00
CA GLY A 92 7.24 -1.75 -15.71
C GLY A 92 7.69 -0.60 -14.82
N ALA A 93 6.80 0.38 -14.63
CA ALA A 93 7.08 1.61 -13.89
C ALA A 93 7.36 1.34 -12.40
N PHE A 94 8.59 1.57 -12.00
CA PHE A 94 9.06 1.38 -10.64
C PHE A 94 8.45 2.38 -9.63
N ALA A 95 8.16 3.61 -10.06
CA ALA A 95 7.62 4.66 -9.20
C ALA A 95 6.29 4.26 -8.52
N HIS A 96 5.40 3.60 -9.27
CA HIS A 96 4.13 3.11 -8.72
C HIS A 96 4.34 2.05 -7.63
N TYR A 97 5.24 1.09 -7.87
CA TYR A 97 5.59 0.08 -6.87
C TYR A 97 6.17 0.71 -5.60
N LEU A 98 7.08 1.69 -5.74
CA LEU A 98 7.69 2.38 -4.61
C LEU A 98 6.63 3.15 -3.79
N ALA A 99 5.70 3.83 -4.44
CA ALA A 99 4.60 4.54 -3.77
C ALA A 99 3.72 3.57 -2.94
N LEU A 100 3.40 2.39 -3.49
CA LEU A 100 2.66 1.34 -2.78
C LEU A 100 3.46 0.78 -1.59
N LEU A 101 4.77 0.60 -1.76
CA LEU A 101 5.64 0.12 -0.69
C LEU A 101 5.71 1.12 0.48
N VAL A 102 5.77 2.42 0.16
CA VAL A 102 5.68 3.49 1.17
C VAL A 102 4.31 3.46 1.87
N ALA A 103 3.22 3.35 1.13
CA ALA A 103 1.87 3.26 1.72
C ALA A 103 1.74 2.03 2.64
N ALA A 104 2.34 0.89 2.27
CA ALA A 104 2.34 -0.34 3.06
C ALA A 104 3.08 -0.23 4.40
N ALA A 105 3.93 0.78 4.59
CA ALA A 105 4.64 1.02 5.84
C ALA A 105 3.82 1.83 6.86
N HIS A 106 2.73 2.48 6.44
CA HIS A 106 1.97 3.45 7.26
C HIS A 106 0.50 3.06 7.42
N GLU A 107 -0.07 3.42 8.58
CA GLU A 107 -1.51 3.31 8.81
C GLU A 107 -2.29 4.26 7.87
N PRO A 108 -3.48 3.88 7.43
CA PRO A 108 -4.20 2.64 7.69
C PRO A 108 -3.91 1.51 6.68
N CYS A 109 -2.92 1.69 5.80
CA CYS A 109 -2.55 0.74 4.73
C CYS A 109 -1.52 -0.30 5.17
N ARG A 110 -1.03 -0.19 6.40
CA ARG A 110 0.11 -0.97 6.92
C ARG A 110 -0.02 -2.47 6.70
N LEU A 111 1.01 -3.06 6.12
CA LEU A 111 1.15 -4.49 5.94
C LEU A 111 2.20 -5.08 6.88
N SER A 112 1.98 -6.31 7.31
CA SER A 112 3.03 -7.13 7.89
C SER A 112 4.02 -7.58 6.80
N ALA A 113 5.28 -7.79 7.14
CA ALA A 113 6.36 -8.12 6.20
C ALA A 113 6.06 -9.36 5.33
N ASP A 114 5.34 -10.35 5.88
CA ASP A 114 4.91 -11.55 5.19
C ASP A 114 3.88 -11.31 4.06
N ARG A 115 3.25 -10.15 4.04
CA ARG A 115 2.27 -9.74 3.02
C ARG A 115 2.82 -8.75 1.99
N VAL A 116 4.06 -8.31 2.16
CA VAL A 116 4.72 -7.41 1.22
C VAL A 116 5.27 -8.21 0.04
N TRP A 117 4.83 -7.87 -1.18
CA TRP A 117 5.30 -8.48 -2.41
C TRP A 117 6.57 -7.81 -2.91
N LEU A 118 7.55 -8.62 -3.26
CA LEU A 118 8.87 -8.23 -3.75
C LEU A 118 9.05 -8.68 -5.20
N PRO A 119 9.51 -7.81 -6.11
CA PRO A 119 9.81 -8.19 -7.48
C PRO A 119 11.05 -9.09 -7.51
N LEU A 120 11.07 -10.08 -8.39
CA LEU A 120 12.22 -10.96 -8.58
C LEU A 120 13.01 -10.54 -9.81
N ALA A 121 14.33 -10.52 -9.69
CA ALA A 121 15.24 -10.24 -10.80
C ALA A 121 15.11 -11.30 -11.91
N SER A 122 14.84 -12.56 -11.52
CA SER A 122 14.58 -13.65 -12.47
C SER A 122 13.45 -14.54 -11.96
N ALA A 123 12.70 -15.14 -12.87
CA ALA A 123 11.56 -15.99 -12.50
C ALA A 123 12.02 -17.26 -11.76
N VAL A 124 11.41 -17.53 -10.61
CA VAL A 124 11.59 -18.76 -9.85
C VAL A 124 10.31 -19.59 -9.95
N LYS A 125 10.38 -20.77 -10.51
CA LYS A 125 9.20 -21.62 -10.77
C LYS A 125 8.08 -20.89 -11.52
N GLY A 126 8.44 -20.01 -12.47
CA GLY A 126 7.50 -19.21 -13.26
C GLY A 126 6.95 -17.97 -12.57
N GLN A 127 7.25 -17.74 -11.30
CA GLN A 127 6.84 -16.55 -10.56
C GLN A 127 7.89 -15.44 -10.68
N ARG A 128 7.44 -14.20 -10.92
CA ARG A 128 8.29 -12.99 -11.00
C ARG A 128 8.14 -12.08 -9.80
N ALA A 129 7.26 -12.39 -8.88
CA ALA A 129 7.13 -11.72 -7.59
C ALA A 129 6.83 -12.74 -6.50
N MET A 130 7.27 -12.47 -5.28
CA MET A 130 7.01 -13.32 -4.13
C MET A 130 6.82 -12.48 -2.87
N THR A 131 6.14 -13.03 -1.87
CA THR A 131 6.13 -12.42 -0.54
C THR A 131 7.41 -12.74 0.24
N HIS A 132 7.67 -11.97 1.27
CA HIS A 132 8.78 -12.26 2.18
C HIS A 132 8.65 -13.66 2.82
N ALA A 133 7.45 -14.08 3.19
CA ALA A 133 7.19 -15.41 3.75
C ALA A 133 7.55 -16.52 2.75
N ASP A 134 7.22 -16.36 1.47
CA ASP A 134 7.59 -17.31 0.42
C ASP A 134 9.12 -17.40 0.27
N GLY A 135 9.81 -16.26 0.36
CA GLY A 135 11.27 -16.20 0.34
C GLY A 135 11.91 -16.94 1.51
N ALA A 136 11.39 -16.71 2.71
CA ALA A 136 11.90 -17.33 3.93
C ALA A 136 11.74 -18.86 3.94
N THR A 137 10.69 -19.40 3.29
CA THR A 137 10.48 -20.85 3.17
C THR A 137 11.39 -21.49 2.12
N ARG A 138 11.87 -20.75 1.14
CA ARG A 138 12.72 -21.22 0.03
C ARG A 138 14.20 -21.08 0.28
N THR A 139 14.59 -20.25 1.27
CA THR A 139 15.99 -20.10 1.71
C THR A 139 16.23 -20.86 2.99
N PRO A 140 17.41 -21.48 3.19
CA PRO A 140 17.74 -22.06 4.48
C PRO A 140 17.57 -21.02 5.60
N ARG A 141 17.03 -21.44 6.75
CA ARG A 141 16.87 -20.56 7.92
C ARG A 141 18.19 -19.79 8.15
N ARG A 142 18.13 -18.44 8.11
CA ARG A 142 19.25 -17.47 8.25
C ARG A 142 20.05 -17.16 6.98
N ALA A 143 19.71 -17.64 5.79
CA ALA A 143 20.35 -17.13 4.59
C ALA A 143 19.83 -15.69 4.30
N PRO A 144 20.73 -14.74 3.98
CA PRO A 144 20.30 -13.38 3.62
C PRO A 144 19.48 -13.42 2.32
N ILE A 145 18.49 -12.54 2.22
CA ILE A 145 17.80 -12.30 0.97
C ILE A 145 18.80 -11.69 -0.01
N LEU A 146 18.98 -12.36 -1.15
CA LEU A 146 19.84 -11.83 -2.21
C LEU A 146 19.09 -10.71 -2.93
N THR A 147 19.82 -9.64 -3.25
CA THR A 147 19.29 -8.50 -4.03
C THR A 147 20.14 -8.25 -5.25
N SER A 148 19.54 -7.75 -6.32
CA SER A 148 20.24 -7.31 -7.52
C SER A 148 19.57 -6.05 -8.07
N THR A 149 20.34 -5.17 -8.69
CA THR A 149 19.83 -3.98 -9.37
C THR A 149 19.21 -4.28 -10.74
N GLU A 150 19.58 -5.42 -11.32
CA GLU A 150 19.14 -5.82 -12.66
C GLU A 150 19.07 -7.35 -12.80
N GLN A 151 18.40 -7.79 -13.84
CA GLN A 151 18.46 -9.19 -14.28
C GLN A 151 19.81 -9.47 -14.93
N SER A 152 20.40 -10.64 -14.65
CA SER A 152 21.69 -11.06 -15.19
C SER A 152 21.75 -12.58 -15.27
N GLN A 153 22.77 -13.11 -15.97
CA GLN A 153 23.02 -14.57 -16.01
C GLN A 153 23.20 -15.15 -14.60
N LEU A 154 23.77 -14.36 -13.68
CA LEU A 154 23.95 -14.78 -12.28
C LEU A 154 22.59 -14.93 -11.57
N THR A 155 21.68 -13.95 -11.73
CA THR A 155 20.33 -14.05 -11.14
C THR A 155 19.52 -15.19 -11.76
N ASP A 156 19.71 -15.48 -13.04
CA ASP A 156 19.08 -16.61 -13.73
C ASP A 156 19.62 -17.96 -13.21
N ALA A 157 20.93 -18.04 -12.95
CA ALA A 157 21.53 -19.22 -12.35
C ALA A 157 21.00 -19.50 -10.93
N PHE A 158 20.85 -18.44 -10.09
CA PHE A 158 20.22 -18.60 -8.79
C PHE A 158 18.74 -19.02 -8.88
N ALA A 159 17.99 -18.43 -9.82
CA ALA A 159 16.59 -18.78 -10.04
C ALA A 159 16.43 -20.27 -10.44
N THR A 160 17.33 -20.76 -11.30
CA THR A 160 17.36 -22.18 -11.72
C THR A 160 17.61 -23.12 -10.53
N GLN A 161 18.40 -22.68 -9.56
CA GLN A 161 18.63 -23.40 -8.30
C GLN A 161 17.49 -23.24 -7.27
N GLY A 162 16.41 -22.54 -7.65
CA GLY A 162 15.28 -22.25 -6.75
C GLY A 162 15.59 -21.17 -5.69
N ARG A 163 16.69 -20.44 -5.84
CA ARG A 163 17.09 -19.35 -4.92
C ARG A 163 16.57 -18.01 -5.46
N PRO A 164 15.66 -17.34 -4.75
CA PRO A 164 15.13 -16.06 -5.18
C PRO A 164 16.17 -14.94 -5.02
N VAL A 165 16.21 -14.04 -6.01
CA VAL A 165 16.97 -12.78 -5.96
C VAL A 165 15.97 -11.65 -6.15
N VAL A 166 15.85 -10.76 -5.17
CA VAL A 166 14.93 -9.61 -5.22
C VAL A 166 15.52 -8.53 -6.11
N LEU A 167 14.71 -8.02 -7.03
CA LEU A 167 15.06 -6.90 -7.89
C LEU A 167 14.93 -5.59 -7.11
N CYS A 168 16.04 -4.91 -6.90
CA CYS A 168 16.12 -3.63 -6.18
C CYS A 168 16.83 -2.60 -7.07
N PRO A 169 16.17 -2.07 -8.11
CA PRO A 169 16.81 -1.16 -9.07
C PRO A 169 17.22 0.18 -8.44
N HIS A 170 16.79 0.47 -7.22
CA HIS A 170 17.12 1.68 -6.47
C HIS A 170 17.51 1.35 -5.03
N ALA A 171 18.48 2.09 -4.48
CA ALA A 171 18.90 1.95 -3.08
C ALA A 171 17.76 2.14 -2.07
N ASP A 172 16.81 3.01 -2.38
CA ASP A 172 15.62 3.27 -1.55
C ASP A 172 14.77 2.02 -1.31
N VAL A 173 14.69 1.10 -2.29
CA VAL A 173 13.97 -0.18 -2.12
C VAL A 173 14.68 -1.07 -1.13
N VAL A 174 16.00 -1.17 -1.22
CA VAL A 174 16.80 -1.97 -0.27
C VAL A 174 16.56 -1.47 1.15
N HIS A 175 16.56 -0.14 1.33
CA HIS A 175 16.33 0.48 2.63
C HIS A 175 14.91 0.18 3.15
N ARG A 176 13.89 0.36 2.31
CA ARG A 176 12.49 0.08 2.67
C ARG A 176 12.21 -1.40 2.91
N VAL A 177 12.78 -2.27 2.10
CA VAL A 177 12.68 -3.73 2.35
C VAL A 177 13.36 -4.10 3.67
N ALA A 178 14.52 -3.49 3.98
CA ALA A 178 15.21 -3.70 5.25
C ALA A 178 14.41 -3.18 6.47
N GLU A 179 13.69 -2.04 6.33
CA GLU A 179 12.80 -1.52 7.38
C GLU A 179 11.61 -2.45 7.67
N LEU A 180 11.12 -3.15 6.66
CA LEU A 180 10.04 -4.12 6.79
C LEU A 180 10.53 -5.49 7.31
N HIS A 181 11.83 -5.69 7.36
CA HIS A 181 12.44 -6.90 7.92
C HIS A 181 12.45 -6.82 9.44
N PRO A 182 11.81 -7.73 10.17
CA PRO A 182 12.07 -7.84 11.62
C PRO A 182 13.56 -8.14 11.77
N LYS A 183 14.27 -7.25 12.46
CA LYS A 183 15.64 -7.54 12.90
C LYS A 183 15.56 -8.81 13.75
N GLY A 184 16.01 -9.94 13.17
CA GLY A 184 16.17 -11.19 13.87
C GLY A 184 17.29 -11.09 14.90
#